data_253db74623fd80057d7b52beb622be31
#
_entry.id   253db74623fd80057d7b52beb622be31
#
_cell.length_a   1.000
_cell.length_b   1.000
_cell.length_c   1.000
_cell.angle_alpha   90.00
_cell.angle_beta   90.00
_cell.angle_gamma   90.00
#
_symmetry.space_group_name_H-M   'P 1'
#
loop_
_entity.id
_entity.type
_entity.pdbx_description
1 polymer ?
#
loop_
_entity_poly.entity_id
_entity_poly.type
_entity_poly.pdbx_seq_one_letter_code
_entity_poly.pdbx_strand_id
1 'polypeptide(L)'
;MCIRDRSLKRKYVRISLGGVRDEAEIRGHRRTYVGAMPGRIANGLRTAGVKNPVMLLDEIDKVSTDYKGDTFSALLEVLDNEQNHKFRDHYLEVPLDLSEVLFITTANTLQTIPRPLLDRMEVIEISSYTENEKLHIAEEHLIPKQIEKHGLTPKQITFSKHSIWKIARNYTKEAGVRQLEREIGNVCRKAAKEIFTTERKKIAVTDRNIHRFLGKEKYTYQMANIAAEVGIVRGLAWTSVGGDTLQIEVNVMPGKGELMLTGQLGDVMKESARTGISYIRSVSKKYAISPDFFEKHDIHVHIPEGAVPKDGPSAGITMAVAMLSAITEKKVRADLAMTGEVTLRGRVLPIGGLKEKLLAAKSAGIKTVLVPKANQADVEELSAEITKGMEILFVESM
;
A
#
# COMPACT_ATOMS: atom_id res chain seq x y z
N MET A 1 -25.15 -13.11 3.24
CA MET A 1 -24.53 -13.94 4.27
C MET A 1 -23.04 -13.97 4.03
N CYS A 2 -22.26 -13.35 4.88
CA CYS A 2 -20.82 -13.16 4.68
C CYS A 2 -20.05 -14.45 4.98
N ILE A 3 -18.91 -14.69 4.32
CA ILE A 3 -18.02 -15.82 4.62
C ILE A 3 -17.68 -15.87 6.12
N ARG A 4 -17.57 -14.70 6.75
CA ARG A 4 -17.31 -14.50 8.18
C ARG A 4 -18.34 -15.15 9.11
N ASP A 5 -19.65 -15.08 8.77
CA ASP A 5 -20.74 -15.68 9.56
C ASP A 5 -20.65 -17.22 9.58
N ARG A 6 -20.12 -17.80 8.49
CA ARG A 6 -20.02 -19.24 8.34
C ARG A 6 -18.81 -19.82 9.06
N SER A 7 -17.67 -19.14 9.05
CA SER A 7 -16.43 -19.66 9.65
C SER A 7 -16.49 -19.72 11.18
N LEU A 8 -17.10 -18.71 11.82
CA LEU A 8 -17.19 -18.64 13.29
C LEU A 8 -18.52 -19.10 13.87
N LYS A 9 -19.54 -19.37 13.02
CA LYS A 9 -20.91 -19.73 13.43
C LYS A 9 -21.53 -18.75 14.43
N ARG A 10 -21.10 -17.47 14.38
CA ARG A 10 -21.61 -16.36 15.19
C ARG A 10 -22.38 -15.37 14.33
N LYS A 11 -23.34 -14.66 14.91
CA LYS A 11 -24.01 -13.54 14.25
C LYS A 11 -23.01 -12.43 14.00
N TYR A 12 -23.17 -11.73 12.89
CA TYR A 12 -22.24 -10.69 12.44
C TYR A 12 -22.94 -9.34 12.30
N VAL A 13 -22.33 -8.29 12.85
CA VAL A 13 -22.75 -6.91 12.71
C VAL A 13 -21.57 -6.06 12.28
N ARG A 14 -21.81 -5.15 11.33
CA ARG A 14 -20.82 -4.18 10.88
C ARG A 14 -21.24 -2.79 11.34
N ILE A 15 -20.32 -2.10 12.00
CA ILE A 15 -20.44 -0.71 12.43
C ILE A 15 -19.34 0.08 11.72
N SER A 16 -19.71 1.03 10.85
CA SER A 16 -18.75 1.93 10.23
C SER A 16 -18.41 3.06 11.21
N LEU A 17 -17.14 3.23 11.53
CA LEU A 17 -16.63 4.33 12.35
C LEU A 17 -16.15 5.52 11.52
N GLY A 18 -16.06 5.36 10.20
CA GLY A 18 -15.68 6.44 9.29
C GLY A 18 -16.69 7.61 9.38
N GLY A 19 -16.19 8.78 9.80
CA GLY A 19 -16.99 9.99 9.97
C GLY A 19 -17.69 10.14 11.32
N VAL A 20 -17.48 9.24 12.26
CA VAL A 20 -17.93 9.41 13.66
C VAL A 20 -17.12 10.53 14.30
N ARG A 21 -17.82 11.51 14.88
CA ARG A 21 -17.23 12.72 15.46
C ARG A 21 -17.60 12.96 16.92
N ASP A 22 -18.61 12.24 17.43
CA ASP A 22 -19.17 12.42 18.75
C ASP A 22 -19.17 11.08 19.52
N GLU A 23 -18.72 11.11 20.76
CA GLU A 23 -18.79 9.98 21.69
C GLU A 23 -20.21 9.43 21.80
N ALA A 24 -21.22 10.31 21.72
CA ALA A 24 -22.63 9.93 21.78
C ALA A 24 -23.06 8.99 20.64
N GLU A 25 -22.36 8.97 19.50
CA GLU A 25 -22.64 7.97 18.46
C GLU A 25 -22.27 6.55 18.92
N ILE A 26 -21.26 6.40 19.79
CA ILE A 26 -20.82 5.09 20.33
C ILE A 26 -21.65 4.71 21.55
N ARG A 27 -21.78 5.65 22.50
CA ARG A 27 -22.41 5.44 23.83
C ARG A 27 -23.88 5.84 23.90
N GLY A 28 -24.45 6.43 22.83
CA GLY A 28 -25.82 6.95 22.88
C GLY A 28 -25.94 8.35 23.48
N HIS A 29 -27.06 8.99 23.19
CA HIS A 29 -27.40 10.31 23.72
C HIS A 29 -28.17 10.17 25.01
N ARG A 30 -27.98 11.09 25.98
CA ARG A 30 -28.82 11.13 27.17
C ARG A 30 -30.29 11.38 26.82
N ARG A 31 -31.23 10.68 27.44
CA ARG A 31 -32.68 10.74 27.15
C ARG A 31 -33.29 12.13 27.23
N THR A 32 -32.61 13.07 27.90
CA THR A 32 -33.06 14.46 28.03
C THR A 32 -32.97 15.27 26.72
N TYR A 33 -32.25 14.79 25.73
CA TYR A 33 -32.12 15.49 24.43
C TYR A 33 -33.21 15.07 23.44
N VAL A 34 -33.72 16.06 22.69
CA VAL A 34 -34.64 15.80 21.59
C VAL A 34 -33.90 14.98 20.49
N GLY A 35 -34.48 13.87 20.09
CA GLY A 35 -33.84 12.98 19.14
C GLY A 35 -32.82 12.01 19.75
N ALA A 36 -32.79 11.89 21.09
CA ALA A 36 -31.91 10.92 21.76
C ALA A 36 -32.13 9.49 21.27
N MET A 37 -31.03 8.75 21.04
CA MET A 37 -31.08 7.36 20.59
C MET A 37 -29.94 6.56 21.21
N PRO A 38 -30.08 5.23 21.30
CA PRO A 38 -29.00 4.34 21.76
C PRO A 38 -27.77 4.44 20.85
N GLY A 39 -26.59 4.20 21.41
CA GLY A 39 -25.33 4.18 20.68
C GLY A 39 -25.24 3.02 19.69
N ARG A 40 -24.27 3.12 18.81
CA ARG A 40 -24.05 2.14 17.75
C ARG A 40 -23.72 0.75 18.29
N ILE A 41 -23.03 0.65 19.45
CA ILE A 41 -22.70 -0.63 20.11
C ILE A 41 -23.99 -1.31 20.59
N ALA A 42 -24.83 -0.59 21.35
CA ALA A 42 -26.11 -1.11 21.84
C ALA A 42 -27.03 -1.51 20.68
N ASN A 43 -27.13 -0.67 19.65
CA ASN A 43 -27.88 -0.99 18.41
C ASN A 43 -27.31 -2.22 17.68
N GLY A 44 -25.99 -2.39 17.70
CA GLY A 44 -25.32 -3.56 17.13
C GLY A 44 -25.75 -4.85 17.84
N LEU A 45 -25.73 -4.88 19.18
CA LEU A 45 -26.23 -6.01 19.97
C LEU A 45 -27.70 -6.29 19.68
N ARG A 46 -28.54 -5.27 19.64
CA ARG A 46 -29.97 -5.41 19.30
C ARG A 46 -30.17 -6.03 17.92
N THR A 47 -29.41 -5.59 16.93
CA THR A 47 -29.46 -6.10 15.56
C THR A 47 -28.96 -7.55 15.46
N ALA A 48 -27.95 -7.91 16.22
CA ALA A 48 -27.43 -9.28 16.29
C ALA A 48 -28.42 -10.23 16.94
N GLY A 49 -29.15 -9.77 17.97
CA GLY A 49 -30.09 -10.57 18.73
C GLY A 49 -29.45 -11.68 19.57
N VAL A 50 -28.14 -11.58 19.81
CA VAL A 50 -27.35 -12.54 20.60
C VAL A 50 -26.30 -11.77 21.43
N LYS A 51 -25.83 -12.37 22.55
CA LYS A 51 -24.83 -11.78 23.42
C LYS A 51 -23.39 -11.89 22.88
N ASN A 52 -23.14 -12.86 21.99
CA ASN A 52 -21.82 -13.22 21.50
C ASN A 52 -21.62 -12.99 19.98
N PRO A 53 -22.04 -11.85 19.43
CA PRO A 53 -21.84 -11.60 18.01
C PRO A 53 -20.37 -11.34 17.68
N VAL A 54 -20.05 -11.34 16.37
CA VAL A 54 -18.86 -10.69 15.84
C VAL A 54 -19.24 -9.26 15.45
N MET A 55 -18.60 -8.28 16.06
CA MET A 55 -18.78 -6.87 15.70
C MET A 55 -17.56 -6.38 14.92
N LEU A 56 -17.78 -6.01 13.67
CA LEU A 56 -16.77 -5.35 12.85
C LEU A 56 -16.88 -3.84 13.03
N LEU A 57 -15.86 -3.24 13.60
CA LEU A 57 -15.67 -1.79 13.70
C LEU A 57 -14.80 -1.35 12.52
N ASP A 58 -15.43 -0.82 11.48
CA ASP A 58 -14.78 -0.56 10.20
C ASP A 58 -14.25 0.87 10.14
N GLU A 59 -13.02 1.05 9.63
CA GLU A 59 -12.34 2.34 9.47
C GLU A 59 -12.09 3.10 10.79
N ILE A 60 -11.52 2.43 11.81
CA ILE A 60 -11.21 3.04 13.10
C ILE A 60 -10.19 4.19 12.98
N ASP A 61 -9.33 4.15 11.97
CA ASP A 61 -8.35 5.19 11.65
C ASP A 61 -8.97 6.50 11.14
N LYS A 62 -10.27 6.50 10.82
CA LYS A 62 -11.04 7.66 10.34
C LYS A 62 -11.90 8.31 11.42
N VAL A 63 -11.79 7.85 12.65
CA VAL A 63 -12.45 8.49 13.80
C VAL A 63 -11.80 9.84 14.03
N SER A 64 -12.63 10.89 14.14
CA SER A 64 -12.17 12.27 14.35
C SER A 64 -11.89 12.52 15.84
N THR A 65 -10.84 13.30 16.11
CA THR A 65 -10.46 13.78 17.46
C THR A 65 -10.98 15.20 17.72
N ASP A 66 -12.07 15.62 17.05
CA ASP A 66 -12.60 16.97 17.19
C ASP A 66 -13.21 17.28 18.56
N TYR A 67 -13.29 18.56 18.89
CA TYR A 67 -13.60 19.22 20.16
C TYR A 67 -14.90 18.81 20.92
N LYS A 68 -15.69 17.86 20.46
CA LYS A 68 -17.02 17.51 21.04
C LYS A 68 -17.10 16.17 21.76
N GLY A 69 -16.00 15.65 22.25
CA GLY A 69 -15.98 14.39 22.99
C GLY A 69 -14.89 13.46 22.47
N ASP A 70 -14.32 12.69 23.37
CA ASP A 70 -13.26 11.76 23.03
C ASP A 70 -13.86 10.41 22.60
N THR A 71 -14.17 10.29 21.31
CA THR A 71 -14.68 9.04 20.73
C THR A 71 -13.76 7.85 20.99
N PHE A 72 -12.44 8.09 21.05
CA PHE A 72 -11.48 7.05 21.40
C PHE A 72 -11.61 6.58 22.86
N SER A 73 -11.95 7.46 23.80
CA SER A 73 -12.25 7.06 25.20
C SER A 73 -13.43 6.10 25.28
N ALA A 74 -14.48 6.33 24.48
CA ALA A 74 -15.60 5.39 24.42
C ALA A 74 -15.16 4.02 23.85
N LEU A 75 -14.32 4.02 22.81
CA LEU A 75 -13.80 2.79 22.22
C LEU A 75 -12.83 2.05 23.16
N LEU A 76 -12.09 2.77 23.99
CA LEU A 76 -11.24 2.16 25.01
C LEU A 76 -12.06 1.30 25.98
N GLU A 77 -13.20 1.81 26.48
CA GLU A 77 -14.08 1.02 27.34
C GLU A 77 -14.70 -0.19 26.62
N VAL A 78 -15.07 -0.03 25.36
CA VAL A 78 -15.66 -1.11 24.54
C VAL A 78 -14.65 -2.24 24.29
N LEU A 79 -13.38 -1.90 24.03
CA LEU A 79 -12.34 -2.86 23.64
C LEU A 79 -11.50 -3.36 24.83
N ASP A 80 -11.69 -2.80 26.03
CA ASP A 80 -11.00 -3.24 27.23
C ASP A 80 -11.72 -4.42 27.88
N ASN A 81 -11.10 -5.59 27.84
CA ASN A 81 -11.67 -6.82 28.41
C ASN A 81 -11.93 -6.74 29.93
N GLU A 82 -11.25 -5.84 30.65
CA GLU A 82 -11.45 -5.64 32.09
C GLU A 82 -12.67 -4.77 32.40
N GLN A 83 -13.08 -3.90 31.49
CA GLN A 83 -14.13 -2.89 31.70
C GLN A 83 -15.40 -3.15 30.88
N ASN A 84 -15.30 -3.81 29.73
CA ASN A 84 -16.39 -3.95 28.76
C ASN A 84 -17.60 -4.75 29.27
N HIS A 85 -17.44 -5.55 30.34
CA HIS A 85 -18.56 -6.25 30.98
C HIS A 85 -19.57 -5.31 31.69
N LYS A 86 -19.19 -4.05 31.87
CA LYS A 86 -20.04 -3.02 32.50
C LYS A 86 -20.22 -1.80 31.58
N PHE A 87 -20.06 -1.98 30.27
CA PHE A 87 -20.25 -0.89 29.32
C PHE A 87 -21.60 -0.22 29.50
N ARG A 88 -21.63 1.10 29.57
CA ARG A 88 -22.86 1.85 29.85
C ARG A 88 -23.22 2.74 28.66
N ASP A 89 -24.35 2.43 28.04
CA ASP A 89 -24.99 3.30 27.08
C ASP A 89 -25.77 4.41 27.76
N HIS A 90 -25.55 5.66 27.38
CA HIS A 90 -26.19 6.84 28.02
C HIS A 90 -27.69 6.92 27.77
N TYR A 91 -28.20 6.28 26.70
CA TYR A 91 -29.64 6.24 26.46
C TYR A 91 -30.32 5.13 27.25
N LEU A 92 -29.69 3.98 27.33
CA LEU A 92 -30.27 2.82 28.04
C LEU A 92 -30.10 2.92 29.54
N GLU A 93 -29.00 3.53 30.01
CA GLU A 93 -28.63 3.70 31.46
C GLU A 93 -28.49 2.38 32.23
N VAL A 94 -28.44 1.26 31.51
CA VAL A 94 -28.19 -0.06 32.10
C VAL A 94 -26.83 -0.58 31.63
N PRO A 95 -26.12 -1.36 32.47
CA PRO A 95 -24.86 -1.96 32.02
C PRO A 95 -25.14 -3.04 30.96
N LEU A 96 -24.34 -3.01 29.91
CA LEU A 96 -24.31 -4.00 28.86
C LEU A 96 -23.04 -4.82 29.01
N ASP A 97 -23.18 -6.13 29.03
CA ASP A 97 -22.02 -7.03 29.05
C ASP A 97 -21.55 -7.31 27.61
N LEU A 98 -20.34 -6.83 27.28
CA LEU A 98 -19.69 -7.02 26.00
C LEU A 98 -18.59 -8.08 26.02
N SER A 99 -18.40 -8.77 27.15
CA SER A 99 -17.30 -9.74 27.33
C SER A 99 -17.34 -10.93 26.37
N GLU A 100 -18.53 -11.30 25.89
CA GLU A 100 -18.68 -12.38 24.90
C GLU A 100 -18.61 -11.91 23.44
N VAL A 101 -18.53 -10.59 23.20
CA VAL A 101 -18.46 -10.02 21.85
C VAL A 101 -17.05 -10.16 21.29
N LEU A 102 -16.94 -10.71 20.10
CA LEU A 102 -15.66 -10.66 19.36
C LEU A 102 -15.62 -9.38 18.54
N PHE A 103 -14.75 -8.45 18.94
CA PHE A 103 -14.50 -7.24 18.19
C PHE A 103 -13.41 -7.45 17.15
N ILE A 104 -13.66 -7.03 15.92
CA ILE A 104 -12.68 -6.96 14.84
C ILE A 104 -12.67 -5.51 14.36
N THR A 105 -11.51 -4.90 14.33
CA THR A 105 -11.34 -3.53 13.81
C THR A 105 -10.62 -3.56 12.48
N THR A 106 -10.89 -2.60 11.61
CA THR A 106 -10.13 -2.39 10.37
C THR A 106 -9.57 -0.98 10.33
N ALA A 107 -8.36 -0.86 9.81
CA ALA A 107 -7.68 0.42 9.60
C ALA A 107 -6.84 0.37 8.31
N ASN A 108 -6.59 1.52 7.71
CA ASN A 108 -5.63 1.65 6.61
C ASN A 108 -4.25 2.07 7.13
N THR A 109 -4.20 2.73 8.30
CA THR A 109 -2.96 3.17 8.94
C THR A 109 -3.10 3.07 10.46
N LEU A 110 -2.00 2.76 11.14
CA LEU A 110 -1.92 2.74 12.60
C LEU A 110 -1.55 4.13 13.17
N GLN A 111 -1.04 5.03 12.35
CA GLN A 111 -0.48 6.31 12.81
C GLN A 111 -1.49 7.24 13.46
N THR A 112 -2.75 7.16 13.07
CA THR A 112 -3.84 8.00 13.59
C THR A 112 -4.54 7.38 14.79
N ILE A 113 -4.22 6.14 15.15
CA ILE A 113 -4.83 5.41 16.25
C ILE A 113 -4.01 5.64 17.52
N PRO A 114 -4.62 6.12 18.63
CA PRO A 114 -3.91 6.31 19.88
C PRO A 114 -3.29 5.03 20.42
N ARG A 115 -2.05 5.12 20.93
CA ARG A 115 -1.33 3.97 21.51
C ARG A 115 -2.13 3.20 22.56
N PRO A 116 -2.82 3.83 23.52
CA PRO A 116 -3.61 3.09 24.50
C PRO A 116 -4.68 2.19 23.91
N LEU A 117 -5.18 2.53 22.70
CA LEU A 117 -6.15 1.70 22.00
C LEU A 117 -5.46 0.55 21.26
N LEU A 118 -4.30 0.79 20.66
CA LEU A 118 -3.49 -0.25 20.02
C LEU A 118 -3.02 -1.32 21.03
N ASP A 119 -2.69 -0.91 22.26
CA ASP A 119 -2.26 -1.83 23.32
C ASP A 119 -3.35 -2.85 23.74
N ARG A 120 -4.62 -2.60 23.38
CA ARG A 120 -5.77 -3.48 23.63
C ARG A 120 -6.16 -4.34 22.44
N MET A 121 -5.42 -4.23 21.35
CA MET A 121 -5.72 -4.92 20.10
C MET A 121 -4.54 -5.77 19.66
N GLU A 122 -4.83 -6.93 19.09
CA GLU A 122 -3.87 -7.69 18.32
C GLU A 122 -3.82 -7.12 16.90
N VAL A 123 -2.65 -6.62 16.49
CA VAL A 123 -2.47 -6.03 15.18
C VAL A 123 -2.07 -7.11 14.17
N ILE A 124 -2.89 -7.32 13.16
CA ILE A 124 -2.63 -8.24 12.05
C ILE A 124 -2.45 -7.43 10.78
N GLU A 125 -1.23 -7.34 10.30
CA GLU A 125 -0.93 -6.64 9.05
C GLU A 125 -1.29 -7.50 7.84
N ILE A 126 -2.10 -6.93 6.94
CA ILE A 126 -2.46 -7.57 5.68
C ILE A 126 -1.70 -6.85 4.56
N SER A 127 -0.68 -7.52 4.05
CA SER A 127 0.15 -7.02 2.96
C SER A 127 -0.57 -7.07 1.59
N SER A 128 0.02 -6.41 0.59
CA SER A 128 -0.43 -6.45 -0.80
C SER A 128 -0.48 -7.87 -1.35
N TYR A 129 -1.47 -8.15 -2.21
CA TYR A 129 -1.51 -9.40 -2.96
C TYR A 129 -0.46 -9.42 -4.08
N THR A 130 0.18 -10.58 -4.25
CA THR A 130 1.01 -10.88 -5.43
C THR A 130 0.15 -10.97 -6.70
N GLU A 131 0.78 -10.89 -7.87
CA GLU A 131 0.06 -11.05 -9.14
C GLU A 131 -0.60 -12.43 -9.25
N ASN A 132 0.04 -13.47 -8.70
CA ASN A 132 -0.48 -14.83 -8.69
C ASN A 132 -1.68 -14.98 -7.74
N GLU A 133 -1.60 -14.41 -6.54
CA GLU A 133 -2.74 -14.35 -5.62
C GLU A 133 -3.93 -13.61 -6.23
N LYS A 134 -3.68 -12.47 -6.90
CA LYS A 134 -4.73 -11.73 -7.64
C LYS A 134 -5.37 -12.58 -8.74
N LEU A 135 -4.57 -13.38 -9.45
CA LEU A 135 -5.07 -14.31 -10.47
C LEU A 135 -6.02 -15.35 -9.86
N HIS A 136 -5.59 -16.03 -8.79
CA HIS A 136 -6.42 -17.04 -8.11
C HIS A 136 -7.69 -16.42 -7.52
N ILE A 137 -7.60 -15.27 -6.84
CA ILE A 137 -8.76 -14.55 -6.33
C ILE A 137 -9.72 -14.20 -7.46
N ALA A 138 -9.20 -13.77 -8.62
CA ALA A 138 -10.03 -13.45 -9.77
C ALA A 138 -10.74 -14.68 -10.34
N GLU A 139 -10.02 -15.78 -10.54
CA GLU A 139 -10.57 -17.03 -11.09
C GLU A 139 -11.63 -17.65 -10.16
N GLU A 140 -11.33 -17.75 -8.86
CA GLU A 140 -12.15 -18.49 -7.91
C GLU A 140 -13.34 -17.67 -7.36
N HIS A 141 -13.19 -16.35 -7.28
CA HIS A 141 -14.14 -15.51 -6.57
C HIS A 141 -14.72 -14.36 -7.41
N LEU A 142 -13.86 -13.55 -8.07
CA LEU A 142 -14.34 -12.32 -8.68
C LEU A 142 -15.10 -12.58 -9.99
N ILE A 143 -14.56 -13.43 -10.85
CA ILE A 143 -15.17 -13.74 -12.15
C ILE A 143 -16.53 -14.43 -11.97
N PRO A 144 -16.66 -15.50 -11.16
CA PRO A 144 -17.98 -16.12 -10.92
C PRO A 144 -19.02 -15.12 -10.39
N LYS A 145 -18.61 -14.31 -9.40
CA LYS A 145 -19.46 -13.27 -8.81
C LYS A 145 -19.90 -12.22 -9.84
N GLN A 146 -19.00 -11.76 -10.71
CA GLN A 146 -19.34 -10.75 -11.71
C GLN A 146 -20.16 -11.32 -12.87
N ILE A 147 -19.95 -12.57 -13.25
CA ILE A 147 -20.77 -13.28 -14.24
C ILE A 147 -22.23 -13.34 -13.74
N GLU A 148 -22.45 -13.82 -12.52
CA GLU A 148 -23.76 -13.90 -11.89
C GLU A 148 -24.43 -12.51 -11.78
N LYS A 149 -23.68 -11.51 -11.27
CA LYS A 149 -24.16 -10.14 -11.06
C LYS A 149 -24.63 -9.48 -12.36
N HIS A 150 -24.07 -9.84 -13.51
CA HIS A 150 -24.42 -9.27 -14.81
C HIS A 150 -25.38 -10.17 -15.62
N GLY A 151 -25.99 -11.18 -14.99
CA GLY A 151 -26.96 -12.07 -15.63
C GLY A 151 -26.38 -12.96 -16.73
N LEU A 152 -25.06 -13.20 -16.67
CA LEU A 152 -24.36 -14.09 -17.59
C LEU A 152 -24.21 -15.49 -17.00
N THR A 153 -23.89 -16.44 -17.85
CA THR A 153 -23.53 -17.80 -17.45
C THR A 153 -22.07 -18.10 -17.81
N PRO A 154 -21.39 -19.03 -17.11
CA PRO A 154 -20.01 -19.43 -17.44
C PRO A 154 -19.85 -19.99 -18.87
N LYS A 155 -20.95 -20.40 -19.50
CA LYS A 155 -20.95 -20.85 -20.90
C LYS A 155 -20.91 -19.69 -21.90
N GLN A 156 -21.39 -18.52 -21.51
CA GLN A 156 -21.49 -17.32 -22.36
C GLN A 156 -20.22 -16.47 -22.33
N ILE A 157 -19.49 -16.48 -21.22
CA ILE A 157 -18.22 -15.72 -21.12
C ILE A 157 -17.14 -16.55 -20.44
N THR A 158 -15.94 -16.48 -21.01
CA THR A 158 -14.75 -17.13 -20.42
C THR A 158 -13.58 -16.16 -20.45
N PHE A 159 -12.73 -16.24 -19.44
CA PHE A 159 -11.51 -15.45 -19.33
C PHE A 159 -10.28 -16.37 -19.44
N SER A 160 -9.31 -16.01 -20.27
CA SER A 160 -8.02 -16.68 -20.24
C SER A 160 -7.17 -16.18 -19.06
N LYS A 161 -6.30 -17.02 -18.51
CA LYS A 161 -5.36 -16.60 -17.44
C LYS A 161 -4.55 -15.36 -17.84
N HIS A 162 -4.09 -15.31 -19.09
CA HIS A 162 -3.35 -14.17 -19.63
C HIS A 162 -4.20 -12.88 -19.68
N SER A 163 -5.51 -12.97 -19.95
CA SER A 163 -6.38 -11.80 -19.90
C SER A 163 -6.56 -11.27 -18.49
N ILE A 164 -6.69 -12.15 -17.50
CA ILE A 164 -6.81 -11.75 -16.09
C ILE A 164 -5.50 -11.09 -15.64
N TRP A 165 -4.37 -11.68 -15.97
CA TRP A 165 -3.04 -11.13 -15.73
C TRP A 165 -2.88 -9.73 -16.33
N LYS A 166 -3.29 -9.60 -17.59
CA LYS A 166 -3.25 -8.31 -18.30
C LYS A 166 -4.17 -7.26 -17.66
N ILE A 167 -5.36 -7.65 -17.18
CA ILE A 167 -6.25 -6.73 -16.45
C ILE A 167 -5.56 -6.28 -15.16
N ALA A 168 -5.06 -7.21 -14.36
CA ALA A 168 -4.42 -6.91 -13.09
C ALA A 168 -3.20 -6.00 -13.26
N ARG A 169 -2.41 -6.20 -14.31
CA ARG A 169 -1.15 -5.49 -14.53
C ARG A 169 -1.32 -4.16 -15.26
N ASN A 170 -2.11 -4.13 -16.34
CA ASN A 170 -2.14 -2.99 -17.25
C ASN A 170 -3.38 -2.10 -17.08
N TYR A 171 -4.40 -2.56 -16.35
CA TYR A 171 -5.63 -1.79 -16.16
C TYR A 171 -5.91 -1.45 -14.70
N THR A 172 -5.14 -2.01 -13.74
CA THR A 172 -5.27 -1.70 -12.32
C THR A 172 -3.92 -1.37 -11.68
N LYS A 173 -3.93 -0.49 -10.68
CA LYS A 173 -2.77 -0.20 -9.83
C LYS A 173 -3.29 -0.11 -8.39
N GLU A 174 -3.20 -1.23 -7.66
CA GLU A 174 -3.75 -1.36 -6.31
C GLU A 174 -3.07 -2.48 -5.52
N ALA A 175 -3.01 -2.34 -4.19
CA ALA A 175 -2.54 -3.39 -3.28
C ALA A 175 -3.53 -4.57 -3.20
N GLY A 176 -4.83 -4.28 -3.23
CA GLY A 176 -5.93 -5.25 -3.16
C GLY A 176 -6.44 -5.70 -4.52
N VAL A 177 -7.75 -5.99 -4.60
CA VAL A 177 -8.43 -6.50 -5.80
C VAL A 177 -9.74 -5.75 -6.14
N ARG A 178 -9.99 -4.57 -5.54
CA ARG A 178 -11.24 -3.83 -5.78
C ARG A 178 -11.33 -3.23 -7.18
N GLN A 179 -10.21 -2.70 -7.71
CA GLN A 179 -10.17 -2.21 -9.09
C GLN A 179 -10.24 -3.36 -10.07
N LEU A 180 -9.56 -4.48 -9.78
CA LEU A 180 -9.61 -5.71 -10.57
C LEU A 180 -11.05 -6.22 -10.68
N GLU A 181 -11.78 -6.30 -9.57
CA GLU A 181 -13.20 -6.65 -9.57
C GLU A 181 -14.04 -5.70 -10.45
N ARG A 182 -13.77 -4.39 -10.35
CA ARG A 182 -14.46 -3.38 -11.15
C ARG A 182 -14.19 -3.55 -12.64
N GLU A 183 -12.94 -3.78 -13.04
CA GLU A 183 -12.61 -3.95 -14.46
C GLU A 183 -13.13 -5.28 -15.01
N ILE A 184 -13.12 -6.37 -14.24
CA ILE A 184 -13.80 -7.62 -14.61
C ILE A 184 -15.30 -7.37 -14.80
N GLY A 185 -15.95 -6.62 -13.89
CA GLY A 185 -17.34 -6.22 -14.02
C GLY A 185 -17.61 -5.37 -15.28
N ASN A 186 -16.69 -4.48 -15.65
CA ASN A 186 -16.78 -3.70 -16.89
C ASN A 186 -16.74 -4.61 -18.13
N VAL A 187 -15.86 -5.62 -18.13
CA VAL A 187 -15.79 -6.62 -19.20
C VAL A 187 -17.08 -7.42 -19.28
N CYS A 188 -17.57 -7.93 -18.15
CA CYS A 188 -18.84 -8.70 -18.10
C CYS A 188 -20.02 -7.87 -18.61
N ARG A 189 -20.14 -6.60 -18.24
CA ARG A 189 -21.20 -5.70 -18.67
C ARG A 189 -21.18 -5.46 -20.18
N LYS A 190 -20.00 -5.21 -20.75
CA LYS A 190 -19.85 -5.01 -22.20
C LYS A 190 -20.09 -6.29 -22.97
N ALA A 191 -19.64 -7.43 -22.43
CA ALA A 191 -19.92 -8.74 -23.00
C ALA A 191 -21.41 -9.06 -22.99
N ALA A 192 -22.12 -8.80 -21.88
CA ALA A 192 -23.57 -8.96 -21.80
C ALA A 192 -24.29 -8.11 -22.85
N LYS A 193 -23.90 -6.84 -23.00
CA LYS A 193 -24.43 -5.97 -24.05
C LYS A 193 -24.20 -6.57 -25.44
N GLU A 194 -22.98 -7.01 -25.76
CA GLU A 194 -22.65 -7.59 -27.08
C GLU A 194 -23.46 -8.85 -27.35
N ILE A 195 -23.61 -9.77 -26.38
CA ILE A 195 -24.43 -10.98 -26.50
C ILE A 195 -25.88 -10.64 -26.72
N PHE A 196 -26.42 -9.62 -26.04
CA PHE A 196 -27.82 -9.22 -26.14
C PHE A 196 -28.12 -8.49 -27.47
N THR A 197 -27.15 -7.73 -28.01
CA THR A 197 -27.37 -6.91 -29.22
C THR A 197 -26.91 -7.58 -30.51
N THR A 198 -26.27 -8.75 -30.44
CA THR A 198 -25.75 -9.47 -31.60
C THR A 198 -26.17 -10.94 -31.53
N GLU A 199 -25.96 -11.69 -32.61
CA GLU A 199 -26.18 -13.15 -32.68
C GLU A 199 -25.13 -13.99 -31.93
N ARG A 200 -24.13 -13.33 -31.30
CA ARG A 200 -23.06 -14.03 -30.57
C ARG A 200 -23.58 -14.63 -29.29
N LYS A 201 -23.42 -15.94 -29.15
CA LYS A 201 -23.83 -16.69 -27.97
C LYS A 201 -22.70 -16.86 -26.93
N LYS A 202 -21.45 -16.64 -27.34
CA LYS A 202 -20.28 -16.84 -26.48
C LYS A 202 -19.19 -15.82 -26.79
N ILE A 203 -18.54 -15.31 -25.73
CA ILE A 203 -17.39 -14.40 -25.78
C ILE A 203 -16.23 -15.00 -24.99
N ALA A 204 -15.09 -15.20 -25.65
CA ALA A 204 -13.84 -15.55 -24.99
C ALA A 204 -12.99 -14.29 -24.84
N VAL A 205 -12.70 -13.91 -23.60
CA VAL A 205 -11.85 -12.77 -23.27
C VAL A 205 -10.41 -13.24 -23.21
N THR A 206 -9.57 -12.64 -24.05
CA THR A 206 -8.16 -12.96 -24.20
C THR A 206 -7.31 -11.68 -24.07
N ASP A 207 -6.00 -11.83 -23.92
CA ASP A 207 -5.03 -10.72 -23.93
C ASP A 207 -5.09 -9.88 -25.21
N ARG A 208 -5.45 -10.50 -26.35
CA ARG A 208 -5.55 -9.84 -27.66
C ARG A 208 -6.78 -8.97 -27.81
N ASN A 209 -7.91 -9.34 -27.17
CA ASN A 209 -9.17 -8.63 -27.36
C ASN A 209 -9.62 -7.80 -26.14
N ILE A 210 -8.88 -7.85 -25.04
CA ILE A 210 -9.22 -7.11 -23.81
C ILE A 210 -9.35 -5.59 -24.06
N HIS A 211 -8.56 -5.04 -24.98
CA HIS A 211 -8.62 -3.62 -25.33
C HIS A 211 -10.00 -3.18 -25.90
N ARG A 212 -10.77 -4.10 -26.48
CA ARG A 212 -12.15 -3.82 -26.96
C ARG A 212 -13.08 -3.52 -25.78
N PHE A 213 -12.83 -4.14 -24.64
CA PHE A 213 -13.66 -3.99 -23.44
C PHE A 213 -13.18 -2.85 -22.54
N LEU A 214 -11.88 -2.70 -22.35
CA LEU A 214 -11.30 -1.79 -21.37
C LEU A 214 -10.61 -0.55 -21.99
N GLY A 215 -10.46 -0.52 -23.33
CA GLY A 215 -9.75 0.56 -24.02
C GLY A 215 -8.23 0.40 -23.97
N LYS A 216 -7.52 1.54 -24.06
CA LYS A 216 -6.05 1.55 -23.99
C LYS A 216 -5.58 1.13 -22.60
N GLU A 217 -4.43 0.48 -22.53
CA GLU A 217 -3.76 0.16 -21.28
C GLU A 217 -3.52 1.45 -20.48
N LYS A 218 -3.87 1.43 -19.20
CA LYS A 218 -3.77 2.61 -18.30
C LYS A 218 -2.39 2.70 -17.67
N TYR A 219 -1.77 1.55 -17.43
CA TYR A 219 -0.50 1.44 -16.75
C TYR A 219 0.47 0.64 -17.61
N THR A 220 1.58 1.26 -17.92
CA THR A 220 2.76 0.60 -18.50
C THR A 220 3.80 0.57 -17.41
N TYR A 221 4.19 -0.60 -16.95
CA TYR A 221 5.34 -0.67 -16.05
C TYR A 221 6.56 -0.15 -16.80
N GLN A 222 7.20 0.85 -16.21
CA GLN A 222 8.51 1.27 -16.71
C GLN A 222 9.46 0.08 -16.52
N MET A 223 9.82 -0.53 -17.62
CA MET A 223 10.82 -1.60 -17.65
C MET A 223 12.13 -1.06 -17.05
N ALA A 224 12.96 -1.96 -16.52
CA ALA A 224 14.34 -1.63 -16.19
C ALA A 224 14.99 -0.80 -17.30
N ASN A 225 15.94 0.05 -16.97
CA ASN A 225 16.64 0.85 -17.97
C ASN A 225 17.15 -0.06 -19.10
N ILE A 226 17.11 0.42 -20.34
CA ILE A 226 17.50 -0.38 -21.51
C ILE A 226 19.00 -0.65 -21.49
N ALA A 227 19.79 0.30 -20.97
CA ALA A 227 21.24 0.22 -20.93
C ALA A 227 21.78 0.74 -19.58
N ALA A 228 23.04 0.40 -19.28
CA ALA A 228 23.78 0.96 -18.16
C ALA A 228 24.15 2.42 -18.47
N GLU A 229 23.77 3.33 -17.60
CA GLU A 229 23.94 4.77 -17.79
C GLU A 229 24.63 5.43 -16.59
N VAL A 230 25.27 6.58 -16.83
CA VAL A 230 25.90 7.41 -15.80
C VAL A 230 24.82 8.28 -15.18
N GLY A 231 24.82 8.38 -13.84
CA GLY A 231 23.90 9.27 -13.11
C GLY A 231 22.44 8.79 -13.06
N ILE A 232 22.10 7.63 -13.64
CA ILE A 232 20.75 7.10 -13.65
C ILE A 232 20.71 5.82 -12.81
N VAL A 233 19.91 5.85 -11.75
CA VAL A 233 19.77 4.72 -10.80
C VAL A 233 18.29 4.50 -10.49
N ARG A 234 17.92 3.24 -10.30
CA ARG A 234 16.57 2.87 -9.96
C ARG A 234 16.41 2.57 -8.48
N GLY A 235 15.53 3.31 -7.84
CA GLY A 235 15.10 3.08 -6.45
C GLY A 235 13.79 2.31 -6.38
N LEU A 236 13.46 1.87 -5.18
CA LEU A 236 12.21 1.19 -4.87
C LEU A 236 11.41 2.02 -3.87
N ALA A 237 10.16 2.26 -4.18
CA ALA A 237 9.22 2.98 -3.33
C ALA A 237 8.07 2.08 -2.89
N TRP A 238 7.48 2.44 -1.75
CA TRP A 238 6.22 1.89 -1.29
C TRP A 238 5.18 3.01 -1.25
N THR A 239 3.97 2.71 -1.70
CA THR A 239 2.84 3.63 -1.72
C THR A 239 1.58 2.92 -1.20
N SER A 240 0.54 3.68 -0.89
CA SER A 240 -0.76 3.13 -0.47
C SER A 240 -1.43 2.20 -1.51
N VAL A 241 -0.95 2.22 -2.75
CA VAL A 241 -1.45 1.37 -3.83
C VAL A 241 -0.52 0.20 -4.18
N GLY A 242 0.58 0.05 -3.44
CA GLY A 242 1.58 -1.01 -3.63
C GLY A 242 2.98 -0.46 -3.87
N GLY A 243 3.90 -1.33 -4.28
CA GLY A 243 5.26 -0.92 -4.62
C GLY A 243 5.35 -0.25 -5.99
N ASP A 244 6.37 0.59 -6.14
CA ASP A 244 6.72 1.24 -7.41
C ASP A 244 8.24 1.34 -7.56
N THR A 245 8.71 1.58 -8.78
CA THR A 245 10.12 1.89 -9.05
C THR A 245 10.27 3.37 -9.30
N LEU A 246 11.31 3.97 -8.74
CA LEU A 246 11.66 5.38 -8.94
C LEU A 246 12.94 5.47 -9.78
N GLN A 247 12.89 6.16 -10.90
CA GLN A 247 14.09 6.53 -11.62
C GLN A 247 14.67 7.80 -10.98
N ILE A 248 15.95 7.76 -10.62
CA ILE A 248 16.67 8.92 -10.11
C ILE A 248 17.72 9.29 -11.14
N GLU A 249 17.67 10.52 -11.58
CA GLU A 249 18.56 11.09 -12.58
C GLU A 249 19.41 12.15 -11.91
N VAL A 250 20.73 12.10 -12.13
CA VAL A 250 21.67 13.08 -11.62
C VAL A 250 22.51 13.62 -12.76
N ASN A 251 22.57 14.93 -12.84
CA ASN A 251 23.44 15.65 -13.76
C ASN A 251 24.44 16.50 -12.96
N VAL A 252 25.66 16.57 -13.45
CA VAL A 252 26.75 17.41 -12.94
C VAL A 252 27.08 18.45 -14.00
N MET A 253 27.13 19.71 -13.61
CA MET A 253 27.41 20.82 -14.53
C MET A 253 28.35 21.84 -13.87
N PRO A 254 29.11 22.64 -14.65
CA PRO A 254 29.88 23.74 -14.10
C PRO A 254 28.97 24.69 -13.29
N GLY A 255 29.40 25.08 -12.09
CA GLY A 255 28.59 25.88 -11.19
C GLY A 255 29.36 26.40 -9.97
N LYS A 256 28.62 26.61 -8.87
CA LYS A 256 29.17 27.19 -7.62
C LYS A 256 28.98 26.28 -6.40
N GLY A 257 28.73 25.00 -6.63
CA GLY A 257 28.54 23.99 -5.57
C GLY A 257 27.11 23.85 -5.07
N GLU A 258 26.13 24.24 -5.88
CA GLU A 258 24.70 24.08 -5.53
C GLU A 258 24.23 22.61 -5.68
N LEU A 259 23.40 22.18 -4.73
CA LEU A 259 22.62 20.95 -4.83
C LEU A 259 21.17 21.29 -5.18
N MET A 260 20.81 21.09 -6.43
CA MET A 260 19.45 21.31 -6.94
C MET A 260 18.63 20.01 -6.82
N LEU A 261 17.42 20.10 -6.30
CA LEU A 261 16.51 18.96 -6.08
C LEU A 261 15.16 19.26 -6.73
N THR A 262 14.75 18.41 -7.68
CA THR A 262 13.47 18.56 -8.40
C THR A 262 12.70 17.25 -8.48
N GLY A 263 11.38 17.29 -8.74
CA GLY A 263 10.49 16.12 -8.82
C GLY A 263 9.49 16.01 -7.68
N GLN A 264 9.13 17.14 -7.04
CA GLN A 264 8.20 17.22 -5.89
C GLN A 264 8.64 16.33 -4.71
N LEU A 265 9.90 16.48 -4.32
CA LEU A 265 10.46 15.79 -3.17
C LEU A 265 9.96 16.41 -1.86
N GLY A 266 9.48 15.60 -0.96
CA GLY A 266 9.19 15.98 0.42
C GLY A 266 10.45 16.31 1.22
N ASP A 267 10.27 16.80 2.43
CA ASP A 267 11.40 17.33 3.21
C ASP A 267 12.34 16.21 3.69
N VAL A 268 11.81 15.04 4.04
CA VAL A 268 12.62 13.88 4.44
C VAL A 268 13.50 13.41 3.28
N MET A 269 12.97 13.39 2.06
CA MET A 269 13.73 12.98 0.87
C MET A 269 14.81 14.02 0.50
N LYS A 270 14.52 15.32 0.66
CA LYS A 270 15.52 16.39 0.47
C LYS A 270 16.66 16.30 1.49
N GLU A 271 16.32 16.02 2.75
CA GLU A 271 17.30 15.78 3.81
C GLU A 271 18.19 14.56 3.51
N SER A 272 17.56 13.48 3.05
CA SER A 272 18.28 12.27 2.63
C SER A 272 19.27 12.52 1.48
N ALA A 273 18.88 13.36 0.49
CA ALA A 273 19.81 13.76 -0.58
C ALA A 273 21.00 14.58 -0.06
N ARG A 274 20.73 15.51 0.88
CA ARG A 274 21.81 16.31 1.54
C ARG A 274 22.75 15.42 2.38
N THR A 275 22.21 14.43 3.05
CA THR A 275 23.00 13.44 3.80
C THR A 275 23.90 12.64 2.84
N GLY A 276 23.35 12.19 1.72
CA GLY A 276 24.10 11.45 0.69
C GLY A 276 25.28 12.25 0.12
N ILE A 277 25.07 13.52 -0.27
CA ILE A 277 26.17 14.34 -0.81
C ILE A 277 27.21 14.66 0.27
N SER A 278 26.80 14.87 1.51
CA SER A 278 27.73 15.10 2.64
C SER A 278 28.62 13.88 2.87
N TYR A 279 28.05 12.67 2.80
CA TYR A 279 28.84 11.44 2.85
C TYR A 279 29.84 11.35 1.70
N ILE A 280 29.41 11.58 0.44
CA ILE A 280 30.31 11.53 -0.73
C ILE A 280 31.46 12.52 -0.58
N ARG A 281 31.21 13.74 -0.10
CA ARG A 281 32.25 14.73 0.21
C ARG A 281 33.26 14.20 1.23
N SER A 282 32.79 13.54 2.28
CA SER A 282 33.66 12.99 3.34
C SER A 282 34.59 11.88 2.85
N VAL A 283 34.19 11.14 1.82
CA VAL A 283 34.95 10.03 1.24
C VAL A 283 35.56 10.34 -0.14
N SER A 284 35.61 11.62 -0.53
CA SER A 284 36.07 12.09 -1.84
C SER A 284 37.42 11.51 -2.25
N LYS A 285 38.37 11.43 -1.30
CA LYS A 285 39.70 10.83 -1.52
C LYS A 285 39.64 9.37 -1.96
N LYS A 286 38.70 8.57 -1.40
CA LYS A 286 38.54 7.15 -1.73
C LYS A 286 38.12 6.96 -3.21
N TYR A 287 37.43 7.93 -3.76
CA TYR A 287 36.91 7.88 -5.13
C TYR A 287 37.68 8.77 -6.11
N ALA A 288 38.85 9.29 -5.68
CA ALA A 288 39.71 10.18 -6.48
C ALA A 288 38.98 11.45 -6.99
N ILE A 289 38.02 11.96 -6.20
CA ILE A 289 37.32 13.20 -6.50
C ILE A 289 38.19 14.38 -6.07
N SER A 290 38.38 15.35 -6.96
CA SER A 290 39.17 16.55 -6.69
C SER A 290 38.58 17.34 -5.51
N PRO A 291 39.42 17.92 -4.61
CA PRO A 291 38.94 18.69 -3.47
C PRO A 291 38.05 19.91 -3.88
N ASP A 292 38.34 20.53 -5.02
CA ASP A 292 37.67 21.70 -5.55
C ASP A 292 36.42 21.35 -6.41
N PHE A 293 36.16 20.05 -6.62
CA PHE A 293 35.02 19.59 -7.45
C PHE A 293 33.71 20.18 -6.97
N PHE A 294 33.44 20.09 -5.66
CA PHE A 294 32.18 20.52 -5.08
C PHE A 294 32.02 22.06 -4.98
N GLU A 295 33.05 22.82 -5.29
CA GLU A 295 33.00 24.28 -5.37
C GLU A 295 32.81 24.78 -6.81
N LYS A 296 33.16 23.94 -7.79
CA LYS A 296 33.16 24.28 -9.21
C LYS A 296 32.04 23.65 -10.01
N HIS A 297 31.27 22.73 -9.38
CA HIS A 297 30.18 22.02 -10.07
C HIS A 297 28.91 22.04 -9.25
N ASP A 298 27.80 22.30 -9.92
CA ASP A 298 26.47 22.12 -9.39
C ASP A 298 26.01 20.66 -9.66
N ILE A 299 25.25 20.11 -8.73
CA ILE A 299 24.69 18.76 -8.83
C ILE A 299 23.17 18.89 -8.84
N HIS A 300 22.54 18.38 -9.90
CA HIS A 300 21.09 18.41 -10.03
C HIS A 300 20.55 16.97 -9.94
N VAL A 301 19.77 16.71 -8.88
CA VAL A 301 19.06 15.44 -8.70
C VAL A 301 17.60 15.67 -9.12
N HIS A 302 17.16 14.88 -10.07
CA HIS A 302 15.79 14.91 -10.58
C HIS A 302 15.14 13.54 -10.41
N ILE A 303 13.90 13.52 -9.91
CA ILE A 303 13.08 12.32 -9.89
C ILE A 303 11.85 12.58 -10.76
N PRO A 304 11.77 11.98 -11.98
CA PRO A 304 10.66 12.16 -12.90
C PRO A 304 9.29 11.86 -12.27
N GLU A 305 8.20 12.14 -13.00
CA GLU A 305 6.82 12.03 -12.55
C GLU A 305 6.44 13.07 -11.49
N GLY A 306 6.67 14.35 -11.79
CA GLY A 306 6.42 15.47 -10.90
C GLY A 306 4.94 15.70 -10.48
N ALA A 307 4.00 14.92 -11.02
CA ALA A 307 2.60 14.97 -10.61
C ALA A 307 2.32 14.23 -9.28
N VAL A 308 3.25 13.37 -8.83
CA VAL A 308 3.10 12.56 -7.62
C VAL A 308 4.13 13.02 -6.58
N PRO A 309 3.70 13.54 -5.42
CA PRO A 309 4.59 13.85 -4.31
C PRO A 309 5.33 12.59 -3.84
N LYS A 310 6.63 12.76 -3.57
CA LYS A 310 7.51 11.66 -3.14
C LYS A 310 8.19 12.06 -1.85
N ASP A 311 8.09 11.22 -0.82
CA ASP A 311 8.77 11.47 0.44
C ASP A 311 9.23 10.16 1.09
N GLY A 312 10.23 10.26 1.98
CA GLY A 312 10.75 9.17 2.75
C GLY A 312 12.27 8.97 2.61
N PRO A 313 12.92 8.36 3.63
CA PRO A 313 14.37 8.23 3.69
C PRO A 313 14.91 7.06 2.84
N SER A 314 14.07 6.12 2.43
CA SER A 314 14.50 4.85 1.82
C SER A 314 15.11 4.97 0.42
N ALA A 315 15.05 6.15 -0.21
CA ALA A 315 15.74 6.46 -1.47
C ALA A 315 17.18 6.96 -1.26
N GLY A 316 17.67 7.07 -0.02
CA GLY A 316 18.96 7.65 0.32
C GLY A 316 20.14 6.97 -0.39
N ILE A 317 20.21 5.64 -0.35
CA ILE A 317 21.27 4.90 -1.05
C ILE A 317 21.19 5.12 -2.56
N THR A 318 19.98 5.16 -3.12
CA THR A 318 19.77 5.33 -4.56
C THR A 318 20.25 6.71 -5.02
N MET A 319 19.88 7.77 -4.28
CA MET A 319 20.33 9.14 -4.58
C MET A 319 21.85 9.27 -4.44
N ALA A 320 22.42 8.69 -3.37
CA ALA A 320 23.85 8.74 -3.14
C ALA A 320 24.63 7.99 -4.23
N VAL A 321 24.19 6.81 -4.66
CA VAL A 321 24.81 6.07 -5.76
C VAL A 321 24.65 6.80 -7.09
N ALA A 322 23.50 7.42 -7.35
CA ALA A 322 23.29 8.21 -8.56
C ALA A 322 24.22 9.44 -8.62
N MET A 323 24.36 10.16 -7.50
CA MET A 323 25.31 11.28 -7.39
C MET A 323 26.75 10.82 -7.56
N LEU A 324 27.15 9.73 -6.89
CA LEU A 324 28.51 9.19 -7.01
C LEU A 324 28.80 8.71 -8.44
N SER A 325 27.82 8.06 -9.09
CA SER A 325 27.92 7.66 -10.49
C SER A 325 28.14 8.86 -11.41
N ALA A 326 27.35 9.92 -11.25
CA ALA A 326 27.47 11.14 -12.05
C ALA A 326 28.82 11.85 -11.82
N ILE A 327 29.30 11.95 -10.56
CA ILE A 327 30.56 12.58 -10.20
C ILE A 327 31.77 11.80 -10.73
N THR A 328 31.69 10.47 -10.70
CA THR A 328 32.81 9.57 -11.11
C THR A 328 32.70 9.10 -12.56
N GLU A 329 31.64 9.49 -13.29
CA GLU A 329 31.33 9.07 -14.65
C GLU A 329 31.24 7.53 -14.82
N LYS A 330 30.96 6.82 -13.72
CA LYS A 330 30.82 5.37 -13.74
C LYS A 330 29.37 4.97 -13.97
N LYS A 331 29.13 4.12 -14.96
CA LYS A 331 27.81 3.61 -15.29
C LYS A 331 27.23 2.70 -14.21
N VAL A 332 25.94 2.79 -13.96
CA VAL A 332 25.19 1.87 -13.12
C VAL A 332 24.44 0.86 -13.98
N ARG A 333 24.39 -0.39 -13.56
CA ARG A 333 23.69 -1.47 -14.26
C ARG A 333 22.20 -1.15 -14.43
N ALA A 334 21.65 -1.46 -15.59
CA ALA A 334 20.25 -1.22 -15.94
C ALA A 334 19.27 -2.12 -15.18
N ASP A 335 19.71 -3.34 -14.82
CA ASP A 335 18.91 -4.37 -14.17
C ASP A 335 19.06 -4.38 -12.63
N LEU A 336 19.64 -3.30 -12.09
CA LEU A 336 19.89 -3.10 -10.65
C LEU A 336 18.89 -2.08 -10.08
N ALA A 337 18.31 -2.42 -8.95
CA ALA A 337 17.59 -1.47 -8.11
C ALA A 337 18.08 -1.53 -6.66
N MET A 338 17.79 -0.50 -5.89
CA MET A 338 18.21 -0.43 -4.49
C MET A 338 17.23 0.33 -3.62
N THR A 339 17.29 0.05 -2.33
CA THR A 339 16.53 0.75 -1.30
C THR A 339 17.32 0.74 0.00
N GLY A 340 17.27 1.83 0.75
CA GLY A 340 17.97 1.98 2.02
C GLY A 340 18.11 3.45 2.40
N GLU A 341 18.06 3.74 3.70
CA GLU A 341 18.41 5.03 4.24
C GLU A 341 19.93 5.10 4.44
N VAL A 342 20.55 6.24 4.13
CA VAL A 342 22.01 6.43 4.26
C VAL A 342 22.30 7.44 5.34
N THR A 343 23.24 7.09 6.23
CA THR A 343 23.74 7.99 7.27
C THR A 343 24.95 8.81 6.79
N LEU A 344 25.32 9.86 7.53
CA LEU A 344 26.54 10.66 7.29
C LEU A 344 27.84 9.82 7.33
N ARG A 345 27.81 8.63 7.86
CA ARG A 345 28.95 7.68 7.89
C ARG A 345 28.86 6.62 6.79
N GLY A 346 27.87 6.72 5.90
CA GLY A 346 27.66 5.77 4.82
C GLY A 346 27.04 4.44 5.25
N ARG A 347 26.56 4.29 6.48
CA ARG A 347 25.80 3.10 6.89
C ARG A 347 24.45 3.07 6.21
N VAL A 348 24.00 1.88 5.87
CA VAL A 348 22.68 1.66 5.25
C VAL A 348 21.73 1.11 6.30
N LEU A 349 20.69 1.89 6.61
CA LEU A 349 19.70 1.58 7.64
C LEU A 349 18.50 0.84 7.06
N PRO A 350 17.78 0.05 7.90
CA PRO A 350 16.63 -0.73 7.48
C PRO A 350 15.44 0.15 7.01
N ILE A 351 14.59 -0.47 6.20
CA ILE A 351 13.44 0.21 5.58
C ILE A 351 12.16 -0.60 5.75
N GLY A 352 11.01 0.06 5.64
CA GLY A 352 9.70 -0.58 5.61
C GLY A 352 9.18 -0.88 4.18
N GLY A 353 8.11 -1.68 4.09
CA GLY A 353 7.43 -2.01 2.84
C GLY A 353 8.28 -2.83 1.88
N LEU A 354 9.15 -3.71 2.41
CA LEU A 354 10.10 -4.47 1.61
C LEU A 354 9.41 -5.42 0.63
N LYS A 355 8.33 -6.09 1.04
CA LYS A 355 7.56 -6.98 0.18
C LYS A 355 7.07 -6.26 -1.08
N GLU A 356 6.43 -5.12 -0.92
CA GLU A 356 5.89 -4.31 -2.00
C GLU A 356 6.99 -3.81 -2.94
N LYS A 357 8.12 -3.39 -2.37
CA LYS A 357 9.30 -2.94 -3.12
C LYS A 357 9.88 -4.05 -3.99
N LEU A 358 10.02 -5.27 -3.46
CA LEU A 358 10.52 -6.42 -4.22
C LEU A 358 9.52 -6.88 -5.29
N LEU A 359 8.22 -6.81 -5.02
CA LEU A 359 7.20 -7.07 -6.03
C LEU A 359 7.27 -6.06 -7.18
N ALA A 360 7.49 -4.78 -6.89
CA ALA A 360 7.69 -3.75 -7.91
C ALA A 360 8.96 -4.00 -8.73
N ALA A 361 10.07 -4.33 -8.07
CA ALA A 361 11.32 -4.70 -8.75
C ALA A 361 11.11 -5.87 -9.71
N LYS A 362 10.44 -6.92 -9.25
CA LYS A 362 10.11 -8.10 -10.08
C LYS A 362 9.23 -7.74 -11.29
N SER A 363 8.20 -6.94 -11.08
CA SER A 363 7.30 -6.50 -12.16
C SER A 363 8.00 -5.62 -13.19
N ALA A 364 9.00 -4.83 -12.74
CA ALA A 364 9.85 -4.02 -13.61
C ALA A 364 10.96 -4.81 -14.33
N GLY A 365 11.10 -6.11 -14.05
CA GLY A 365 12.14 -6.97 -14.67
C GLY A 365 13.55 -6.76 -14.10
N ILE A 366 13.67 -6.17 -12.90
CA ILE A 366 14.94 -6.01 -12.17
C ILE A 366 15.48 -7.39 -11.79
N LYS A 367 16.77 -7.61 -11.99
CA LYS A 367 17.42 -8.88 -11.68
C LYS A 367 18.21 -8.86 -10.37
N THR A 368 18.76 -7.72 -10.01
CA THR A 368 19.55 -7.57 -8.78
C THR A 368 18.98 -6.45 -7.93
N VAL A 369 18.78 -6.69 -6.64
CA VAL A 369 18.27 -5.69 -5.68
C VAL A 369 19.22 -5.57 -4.50
N LEU A 370 19.68 -4.34 -4.21
CA LEU A 370 20.42 -4.04 -2.99
C LEU A 370 19.45 -3.70 -1.86
N VAL A 371 19.57 -4.44 -0.77
CA VAL A 371 18.68 -4.33 0.42
C VAL A 371 19.57 -4.13 1.65
N PRO A 372 19.15 -3.31 2.63
CA PRO A 372 19.91 -3.20 3.89
C PRO A 372 20.04 -4.56 4.58
N LYS A 373 21.22 -4.87 5.10
CA LYS A 373 21.47 -6.15 5.80
C LYS A 373 20.53 -6.34 7.01
N ALA A 374 20.15 -5.27 7.67
CA ALA A 374 19.23 -5.31 8.78
C ALA A 374 17.81 -5.78 8.40
N ASN A 375 17.45 -5.77 7.08
CA ASN A 375 16.21 -6.34 6.58
C ASN A 375 16.35 -7.81 6.11
N GLN A 376 17.44 -8.49 6.45
CA GLN A 376 17.64 -9.88 6.00
C GLN A 376 16.53 -10.80 6.52
N ALA A 377 16.15 -10.68 7.79
CA ALA A 377 15.05 -11.47 8.36
C ALA A 377 13.73 -11.24 7.62
N ASP A 378 13.43 -9.98 7.27
CA ASP A 378 12.22 -9.66 6.48
C ASP A 378 12.22 -10.36 5.11
N VAL A 379 13.39 -10.48 4.46
CA VAL A 379 13.53 -11.19 3.18
C VAL A 379 13.33 -12.69 3.36
N GLU A 380 13.86 -13.27 4.44
CA GLU A 380 13.76 -14.71 4.74
C GLU A 380 12.31 -15.14 5.03
N GLU A 381 11.48 -14.24 5.57
CA GLU A 381 10.05 -14.47 5.81
C GLU A 381 9.20 -14.39 4.52
N LEU A 382 9.75 -13.83 3.43
CA LEU A 382 9.00 -13.72 2.18
C LEU A 382 8.86 -15.06 1.47
N SER A 383 7.73 -15.26 0.81
CA SER A 383 7.54 -16.45 -0.02
C SER A 383 8.57 -16.52 -1.14
N ALA A 384 9.05 -17.73 -1.45
CA ALA A 384 9.99 -17.96 -2.54
C ALA A 384 9.47 -17.44 -3.90
N GLU A 385 8.16 -17.30 -4.06
CA GLU A 385 7.56 -16.71 -5.26
C GLU A 385 8.01 -15.27 -5.48
N ILE A 386 8.19 -14.48 -4.42
CA ILE A 386 8.58 -13.05 -4.52
C ILE A 386 10.04 -12.95 -4.93
N THR A 387 10.92 -13.72 -4.30
CA THR A 387 12.37 -13.64 -4.49
C THR A 387 12.88 -14.40 -5.71
N LYS A 388 12.11 -15.41 -6.19
CA LYS A 388 12.52 -16.22 -7.33
C LYS A 388 12.76 -15.40 -8.59
N GLY A 389 13.98 -15.56 -9.14
CA GLY A 389 14.42 -14.87 -10.36
C GLY A 389 15.04 -13.50 -10.13
N MET A 390 15.24 -13.10 -8.85
CA MET A 390 16.00 -11.92 -8.45
C MET A 390 17.15 -12.34 -7.53
N GLU A 391 18.29 -11.69 -7.69
CA GLU A 391 19.42 -11.76 -6.77
C GLU A 391 19.29 -10.63 -5.75
N ILE A 392 19.20 -10.98 -4.48
CA ILE A 392 19.11 -10.00 -3.40
C ILE A 392 20.45 -9.92 -2.71
N LEU A 393 21.08 -8.75 -2.75
CA LEU A 393 22.36 -8.48 -2.14
C LEU A 393 22.17 -7.61 -0.90
N PHE A 394 22.65 -8.09 0.24
CA PHE A 394 22.57 -7.36 1.50
C PHE A 394 23.75 -6.43 1.66
N VAL A 395 23.46 -5.17 2.00
CA VAL A 395 24.47 -4.10 2.15
C VAL A 395 24.39 -3.47 3.53
N GLU A 396 25.57 -3.23 4.14
CA GLU A 396 25.71 -2.55 5.45
C GLU A 396 26.19 -1.10 5.28
N SER A 397 26.98 -0.86 4.23
CA SER A 397 27.57 0.47 3.97
C SER A 397 27.81 0.70 2.49
N MET A 398 27.93 1.98 2.12
CA MET A 398 28.34 2.43 0.80
C MET A 398 29.85 2.35 0.59
#